data_bff044cd88b11443c40d946e4338ad13
#
_entry.id   bff044cd88b11443c40d946e4338ad13
#
_cell.length_a   1.000
_cell.length_b   1.000
_cell.length_c   1.000
_cell.angle_alpha   90.00
_cell.angle_beta   90.00
_cell.angle_gamma   90.00
#
_symmetry.space_group_name_H-M   'P 1'
#
loop_
_entity.id
_entity.type
_entity.pdbx_description
1 polymer ?
#
loop_
_entity_poly.entity_id
_entity_poly.type
_entity_poly.pdbx_seq_one_letter_code
_entity_poly.pdbx_strand_id
1 'polypeptide(L)'
;MVWLTVLLGLSVNLFALVLLTHICFPEARTQTSKFFKLSYYNPDTGNYGLGPNDAWMVVFWVVVFTGLRAVVMDYALLPFSKMAGVKKERDQARFCEQAWLLVYYSVFWTLGMVGRLPFYTMRTALLTISVHLGHLRLLA
;
A
#
# COMPACT_ATOMS: atom_id res chain seq x y z
N MET A 1 21.61 -0.90 -15.83
CA MET A 1 20.38 -0.66 -16.61
C MET A 1 19.63 -1.92 -17.00
N VAL A 2 20.27 -2.96 -17.59
CA VAL A 2 19.60 -4.18 -18.04
C VAL A 2 18.80 -4.88 -16.93
N TRP A 3 19.33 -5.03 -15.74
CA TRP A 3 18.67 -5.67 -14.59
C TRP A 3 17.37 -4.96 -14.16
N LEU A 4 17.36 -3.64 -14.24
CA LEU A 4 16.18 -2.82 -13.89
C LEU A 4 15.04 -3.07 -14.90
N THR A 5 15.38 -3.10 -16.18
CA THR A 5 14.41 -3.35 -17.27
C THR A 5 13.83 -4.76 -17.16
N VAL A 6 14.67 -5.75 -16.81
CA VAL A 6 14.23 -7.14 -16.61
C VAL A 6 13.29 -7.24 -15.41
N LEU A 7 13.64 -6.63 -14.27
CA LEU A 7 12.79 -6.62 -13.07
C LEU A 7 11.46 -5.91 -13.32
N LEU A 8 11.49 -4.80 -14.06
CA LEU A 8 10.30 -4.06 -14.46
C LEU A 8 9.40 -4.91 -15.35
N GLY A 9 9.98 -5.54 -16.37
CA GLY A 9 9.24 -6.43 -17.27
C GLY A 9 8.62 -7.60 -16.51
N LEU A 10 9.35 -8.22 -15.60
CA LEU A 10 8.86 -9.33 -14.78
C LEU A 10 7.72 -8.89 -13.86
N SER A 11 7.85 -7.74 -13.19
CA SER A 11 6.82 -7.21 -12.28
C SER A 11 5.54 -6.86 -13.03
N VAL A 12 5.65 -6.20 -14.17
CA VAL A 12 4.50 -5.83 -15.01
C VAL A 12 3.81 -7.06 -15.57
N ASN A 13 4.57 -8.04 -16.07
CA ASN A 13 4.00 -9.29 -16.58
C ASN A 13 3.30 -10.09 -15.48
N LEU A 14 3.90 -10.20 -14.30
CA LEU A 14 3.29 -10.91 -13.16
C LEU A 14 1.98 -10.23 -12.74
N PHE A 15 2.00 -8.91 -12.61
CA PHE A 15 0.80 -8.14 -12.25
C PHE A 15 -0.29 -8.28 -13.31
N ALA A 16 0.07 -8.13 -14.59
CA ALA A 16 -0.87 -8.28 -15.70
C ALA A 16 -1.44 -9.69 -15.77
N LEU A 17 -0.63 -10.71 -15.57
CA LEU A 17 -1.05 -12.11 -15.59
C LEU A 17 -2.04 -12.41 -14.45
N VAL A 18 -1.73 -12.00 -13.23
CA VAL A 18 -2.65 -12.19 -12.08
C VAL A 18 -3.95 -11.42 -12.29
N LEU A 19 -3.87 -10.16 -12.75
CA LEU A 19 -5.04 -9.35 -13.03
C LEU A 19 -5.91 -9.93 -14.15
N LEU A 20 -5.29 -10.34 -15.26
CA LEU A 20 -5.97 -10.94 -16.40
C LEU A 20 -6.66 -12.25 -16.00
N THR A 21 -5.94 -13.10 -15.25
CA THR A 21 -6.50 -14.36 -14.72
C THR A 21 -7.69 -14.08 -13.82
N HIS A 22 -7.61 -13.08 -12.96
CA HIS A 22 -8.70 -12.69 -12.06
C HIS A 22 -9.95 -12.22 -12.81
N ILE A 23 -9.76 -11.52 -13.93
CA ILE A 23 -10.87 -10.97 -14.74
C ILE A 23 -11.47 -12.04 -15.66
N CYS A 24 -10.60 -12.78 -16.39
CA CYS A 24 -11.04 -13.69 -17.44
C CYS A 24 -11.55 -15.03 -16.92
N PHE A 25 -11.04 -15.51 -15.78
CA PHE A 25 -11.38 -16.82 -15.25
C PHE A 25 -12.12 -16.72 -13.91
N PRO A 26 -13.46 -16.83 -13.90
CA PRO A 26 -14.25 -16.75 -12.67
C PRO A 26 -13.93 -17.86 -11.67
N GLU A 27 -13.54 -19.04 -12.11
CA GLU A 27 -13.14 -20.16 -11.24
C GLU A 27 -11.79 -19.88 -10.54
N ALA A 28 -10.88 -19.19 -11.20
CA ALA A 28 -9.60 -18.80 -10.63
C ALA A 28 -9.68 -17.64 -9.63
N ARG A 29 -10.83 -16.94 -9.56
CA ARG A 29 -11.02 -15.79 -8.66
C ARG A 29 -10.78 -16.14 -7.19
N THR A 30 -11.17 -17.33 -6.76
CA THR A 30 -10.96 -17.79 -5.38
C THR A 30 -9.46 -17.89 -5.05
N GLN A 31 -8.65 -18.35 -6.00
CA GLN A 31 -7.20 -18.46 -5.80
C GLN A 31 -6.51 -17.10 -5.95
N THR A 32 -6.88 -16.32 -6.96
CA THR A 32 -6.29 -15.01 -7.21
C THR A 32 -6.71 -13.97 -6.18
N SER A 33 -7.86 -14.13 -5.51
CA SER A 33 -8.28 -13.25 -4.43
C SER A 33 -7.31 -13.21 -3.24
N LYS A 34 -6.53 -14.29 -3.02
CA LYS A 34 -5.49 -14.35 -1.97
C LYS A 34 -4.36 -13.34 -2.17
N PHE A 35 -4.15 -12.86 -3.39
CA PHE A 35 -3.15 -11.83 -3.70
C PHE A 35 -3.65 -10.40 -3.40
N PHE A 36 -4.97 -10.21 -3.33
CA PHE A 36 -5.58 -8.89 -3.16
C PHE A 36 -6.26 -8.72 -1.80
N LYS A 37 -6.69 -9.82 -1.15
CA LYS A 37 -7.43 -9.79 0.11
C LYS A 37 -6.75 -10.66 1.15
N LEU A 38 -6.80 -10.20 2.41
CA LEU A 38 -6.47 -11.03 3.57
C LEU A 38 -7.43 -12.21 3.68
N SER A 39 -6.87 -13.41 3.87
CA SER A 39 -7.62 -14.67 3.78
C SER A 39 -8.35 -15.05 5.07
N TYR A 40 -7.94 -14.50 6.21
CA TYR A 40 -8.39 -14.94 7.54
C TYR A 40 -9.29 -13.90 8.22
N TYR A 41 -10.41 -13.55 7.57
CA TYR A 41 -11.43 -12.71 8.20
C TYR A 41 -12.29 -13.54 9.15
N ASN A 42 -12.38 -13.14 10.41
CA ASN A 42 -13.27 -13.73 11.39
C ASN A 42 -14.51 -12.84 11.56
N PRO A 43 -15.70 -13.29 11.13
CA PRO A 43 -16.93 -12.50 11.21
C PRO A 43 -17.39 -12.25 12.65
N ASP A 44 -17.04 -13.13 13.60
CA ASP A 44 -17.51 -13.04 14.99
C ASP A 44 -16.79 -11.92 15.76
N THR A 45 -15.50 -11.70 15.45
CA THR A 45 -14.69 -10.67 16.12
C THR A 45 -14.49 -9.42 15.27
N GLY A 46 -14.85 -9.44 13.98
CA GLY A 46 -14.58 -8.37 13.01
C GLY A 46 -13.09 -8.15 12.71
N ASN A 47 -12.22 -9.04 13.16
CA ASN A 47 -10.77 -8.93 13.02
C ASN A 47 -10.23 -9.92 11.99
N TYR A 48 -9.03 -9.61 11.47
CA TYR A 48 -8.28 -10.50 10.59
C TYR A 48 -7.27 -11.30 11.40
N GLY A 49 -7.27 -12.62 11.25
CA GLY A 49 -6.22 -13.49 11.76
C GLY A 49 -4.97 -13.46 10.89
N LEU A 50 -3.85 -13.96 11.41
CA LEU A 50 -2.61 -14.15 10.66
C LEU A 50 -2.50 -15.59 10.19
N GLY A 51 -2.18 -15.80 8.93
CA GLY A 51 -2.02 -17.15 8.39
C GLY A 51 -1.07 -17.24 7.20
N PRO A 52 -0.61 -18.45 6.83
CA PRO A 52 0.40 -18.66 5.80
C PRO A 52 -0.05 -18.19 4.40
N ASN A 53 -1.36 -18.10 4.14
CA ASN A 53 -1.86 -17.61 2.85
C ASN A 53 -1.59 -16.11 2.66
N ASP A 54 -1.48 -15.34 3.73
CA ASP A 54 -1.19 -13.91 3.65
C ASP A 54 0.25 -13.62 3.18
N ALA A 55 1.15 -14.60 3.30
CA ALA A 55 2.51 -14.51 2.76
C ALA A 55 2.50 -14.33 1.22
N TRP A 56 1.58 -14.96 0.51
CA TRP A 56 1.45 -14.81 -0.94
C TRP A 56 1.07 -13.38 -1.33
N MET A 57 0.18 -12.77 -0.57
CA MET A 57 -0.18 -11.35 -0.73
C MET A 57 1.04 -10.46 -0.52
N VAL A 58 1.82 -10.69 0.54
CA VAL A 58 3.01 -9.88 0.83
C VAL A 58 4.04 -10.00 -0.29
N VAL A 59 4.39 -11.22 -0.72
CA VAL A 59 5.34 -11.47 -1.81
C VAL A 59 4.89 -10.79 -3.10
N PHE A 60 3.62 -10.92 -3.46
CA PHE A 60 3.05 -10.29 -4.64
C PHE A 60 3.19 -8.76 -4.59
N TRP A 61 2.81 -8.13 -3.47
CA TRP A 61 2.92 -6.69 -3.31
C TRP A 61 4.37 -6.18 -3.28
N VAL A 62 5.32 -6.96 -2.73
CA VAL A 62 6.75 -6.63 -2.81
C VAL A 62 7.21 -6.56 -4.27
N VAL A 63 6.83 -7.52 -5.10
CA VAL A 63 7.17 -7.53 -6.52
C VAL A 63 6.52 -6.35 -7.25
N VAL A 64 5.24 -6.08 -6.98
CA VAL A 64 4.50 -4.94 -7.58
C VAL A 64 5.14 -3.61 -7.20
N PHE A 65 5.47 -3.40 -5.92
CA PHE A 65 6.12 -2.15 -5.48
C PHE A 65 7.53 -1.99 -6.03
N THR A 66 8.26 -3.08 -6.21
CA THR A 66 9.59 -3.04 -6.86
C THR A 66 9.46 -2.58 -8.32
N GLY A 67 8.49 -3.11 -9.06
CA GLY A 67 8.20 -2.67 -10.41
C GLY A 67 7.70 -1.23 -10.47
N LEU A 68 6.78 -0.86 -9.58
CA LEU A 68 6.27 0.52 -9.49
C LEU A 68 7.39 1.52 -9.22
N ARG A 69 8.32 1.19 -8.29
CA ARG A 69 9.51 2.01 -8.04
C ARG A 69 10.30 2.24 -9.33
N ALA A 70 10.58 1.18 -10.09
CA ALA A 70 11.35 1.28 -11.33
C ALA A 70 10.65 2.19 -12.35
N VAL A 71 9.33 2.00 -12.55
CA VAL A 71 8.52 2.83 -13.46
C VAL A 71 8.57 4.31 -13.05
N VAL A 72 8.30 4.60 -11.78
CA VAL A 72 8.27 5.99 -11.31
C VAL A 72 9.65 6.65 -11.39
N MET A 73 10.73 5.91 -11.09
CA MET A 73 12.08 6.44 -11.21
C MET A 73 12.44 6.79 -12.66
N ASP A 74 12.12 5.92 -13.62
CA ASP A 74 12.53 6.10 -15.01
C ASP A 74 11.61 7.06 -15.78
N TYR A 75 10.31 7.00 -15.57
CA TYR A 75 9.33 7.77 -16.35
C TYR A 75 8.92 9.09 -15.72
N ALA A 76 8.97 9.22 -14.39
CA ALA A 76 8.58 10.45 -13.71
C ALA A 76 9.77 11.20 -13.12
N LEU A 77 10.60 10.55 -12.30
CA LEU A 77 11.63 11.24 -11.53
C LEU A 77 12.86 11.60 -12.38
N LEU A 78 13.22 10.75 -13.34
CA LEU A 78 14.35 11.03 -14.23
C LEU A 78 14.12 12.27 -15.12
N PRO A 79 12.98 12.43 -15.83
CA PRO A 79 12.71 13.66 -16.56
C PRO A 79 12.60 14.87 -15.64
N PHE A 80 12.00 14.70 -14.44
CA PHE A 80 11.92 15.77 -13.44
C PHE A 80 13.31 16.23 -12.97
N SER A 81 14.25 15.32 -12.73
CA SER A 81 15.62 15.66 -12.34
C SER A 81 16.35 16.47 -13.42
N LYS A 82 16.10 16.15 -14.70
CA LYS A 82 16.64 16.90 -15.84
C LYS A 82 16.05 18.31 -15.92
N MET A 83 14.75 18.46 -15.69
CA MET A 83 14.07 19.76 -15.62
C MET A 83 14.57 20.60 -14.42
N ALA A 84 14.91 19.97 -13.30
CA ALA A 84 15.52 20.62 -12.14
C ALA A 84 16.99 21.05 -12.36
N GLY A 85 17.56 20.80 -13.55
CA GLY A 85 18.91 21.24 -13.90
C GLY A 85 20.04 20.35 -13.41
N VAL A 86 19.76 19.15 -12.92
CA VAL A 86 20.77 18.19 -12.48
C VAL A 86 21.44 17.57 -13.71
N LYS A 87 22.69 17.96 -13.99
CA LYS A 87 23.41 17.56 -15.22
C LYS A 87 24.17 16.25 -15.12
N LYS A 88 24.66 15.89 -13.92
CA LYS A 88 25.47 14.68 -13.71
C LYS A 88 24.57 13.48 -13.49
N GLU A 89 24.79 12.40 -14.23
CA GLU A 89 24.02 11.15 -14.12
C GLU A 89 24.00 10.56 -12.70
N ARG A 90 25.15 10.65 -11.98
CA ARG A 90 25.25 10.17 -10.61
C ARG A 90 24.38 10.96 -9.63
N ASP A 91 24.29 12.27 -9.83
CA ASP A 91 23.49 13.13 -8.99
C ASP A 91 21.99 12.99 -9.34
N GLN A 92 21.66 12.74 -10.61
CA GLN A 92 20.30 12.38 -11.06
C GLN A 92 19.83 11.10 -10.39
N ALA A 93 20.64 10.05 -10.35
CA ALA A 93 20.29 8.79 -9.70
C ALA A 93 19.99 8.99 -8.21
N ARG A 94 20.87 9.71 -7.50
CA ARG A 94 20.66 10.03 -6.08
C ARG A 94 19.41 10.89 -5.86
N PHE A 95 19.16 11.86 -6.72
CA PHE A 95 17.95 12.67 -6.67
C PHE A 95 16.70 11.82 -6.83
N CYS A 96 16.66 10.91 -7.81
CA CYS A 96 15.54 10.01 -8.04
C CYS A 96 15.28 9.09 -6.84
N GLU A 97 16.34 8.56 -6.22
CA GLU A 97 16.23 7.71 -5.02
C GLU A 97 15.62 8.48 -3.84
N GLN A 98 16.12 9.68 -3.57
CA GLN A 98 15.62 10.52 -2.47
C GLN A 98 14.18 11.00 -2.72
N ALA A 99 13.88 11.39 -3.95
CA ALA A 99 12.54 11.81 -4.36
C ALA A 99 11.54 10.65 -4.25
N TRP A 100 11.92 9.42 -4.65
CA TRP A 100 11.10 8.24 -4.46
C TRP A 100 10.78 7.99 -2.98
N LEU A 101 11.79 8.04 -2.11
CA LEU A 101 11.59 7.86 -0.67
C LEU A 101 10.64 8.93 -0.10
N LEU A 102 10.81 10.19 -0.50
CA LEU A 102 9.93 11.27 -0.09
C LEU A 102 8.47 10.99 -0.48
N VAL A 103 8.21 10.64 -1.74
CA VAL A 103 6.87 10.33 -2.23
C VAL A 103 6.28 9.12 -1.51
N TYR A 104 7.05 8.03 -1.40
CA TYR A 104 6.64 6.81 -0.75
C TYR A 104 6.22 7.07 0.70
N TYR A 105 7.10 7.69 1.50
CA TYR A 105 6.81 7.97 2.91
C TYR A 105 5.66 8.96 3.09
N SER A 106 5.55 9.99 2.24
CA SER A 106 4.46 10.97 2.30
C SER A 106 3.10 10.30 2.06
N VAL A 107 3.00 9.44 1.05
CA VAL A 107 1.77 8.72 0.74
C VAL A 107 1.38 7.78 1.89
N PHE A 108 2.31 6.93 2.36
CA PHE A 108 2.00 5.98 3.42
C PHE A 108 1.74 6.66 4.77
N TRP A 109 2.44 7.75 5.07
CA TRP A 109 2.17 8.55 6.27
C TRP A 109 0.77 9.16 6.23
N THR A 110 0.38 9.76 5.10
CA THR A 110 -0.95 10.33 4.91
C THR A 110 -2.04 9.28 5.03
N LEU A 111 -1.86 8.11 4.37
CA LEU A 111 -2.80 6.99 4.47
C LEU A 111 -2.93 6.48 5.91
N GLY A 112 -1.81 6.38 6.63
CA GLY A 112 -1.80 5.97 8.03
C GLY A 112 -2.52 6.97 8.95
N MET A 113 -2.36 8.26 8.70
CA MET A 113 -3.08 9.31 9.44
C MET A 113 -4.57 9.28 9.15
N VAL A 114 -4.96 9.22 7.88
CA VAL A 114 -6.38 9.15 7.47
C VAL A 114 -7.05 7.90 8.04
N GLY A 115 -6.39 6.75 8.02
CA GLY A 115 -6.92 5.52 8.59
C GLY A 115 -7.09 5.56 10.12
N ARG A 116 -6.32 6.37 10.82
CA ARG A 116 -6.42 6.52 12.28
C ARG A 116 -7.45 7.57 12.74
N LEU A 117 -7.66 8.61 11.96
CA LEU A 117 -8.58 9.70 12.33
C LEU A 117 -9.99 9.22 12.70
N PRO A 118 -10.69 8.38 11.93
CA PRO A 118 -12.03 7.91 12.30
C PRO A 118 -12.03 7.08 13.58
N PHE A 119 -10.97 6.32 13.85
CA PHE A 119 -10.86 5.51 15.06
C PHE A 119 -10.69 6.38 16.33
N TYR A 120 -9.87 7.41 16.27
CA TYR A 120 -9.70 8.34 17.40
C TYR A 120 -10.96 9.15 17.64
N THR A 121 -11.63 9.64 16.59
CA THR A 121 -12.87 10.42 16.69
C THR A 121 -14.01 9.58 17.30
N MET A 122 -14.15 8.32 16.87
CA MET A 122 -15.13 7.41 17.45
C MET A 122 -14.84 7.09 18.92
N ARG A 123 -13.59 6.84 19.26
CA ARG A 123 -13.19 6.53 20.64
C ARG A 123 -13.41 7.72 21.58
N THR A 124 -13.05 8.94 21.15
CA THR A 124 -13.28 10.15 21.96
C THR A 124 -14.76 10.44 22.11
N ALA A 125 -15.57 10.28 21.06
CA ALA A 125 -17.02 10.44 21.14
C ALA A 125 -17.66 9.45 22.14
N LEU A 126 -17.28 8.16 22.09
CA LEU A 126 -17.78 7.15 23.02
C LEU A 126 -17.36 7.44 24.48
N LEU A 127 -16.12 7.87 24.71
CA LEU A 127 -15.66 8.25 26.04
C LEU A 127 -16.43 9.47 26.57
N THR A 128 -16.68 10.48 25.76
CA THR A 128 -17.45 11.67 26.15
C THR A 128 -18.88 11.30 26.50
N ILE A 129 -19.52 10.45 25.72
CA ILE A 129 -20.89 9.95 26.00
C ILE A 129 -20.92 9.15 27.30
N SER A 130 -19.96 8.25 27.53
CA SER A 130 -19.91 7.41 28.73
C SER A 130 -19.70 8.27 30.01
N VAL A 131 -18.85 9.29 29.94
CA VAL A 131 -18.66 10.22 31.05
C VAL A 131 -19.93 11.03 31.36
N HIS A 132 -20.61 11.48 30.30
CA HIS A 132 -21.85 12.25 30.44
C HIS A 132 -22.98 11.42 31.07
N LEU A 133 -23.13 10.15 30.62
CA LEU A 133 -24.10 9.22 31.20
C LEU A 133 -23.75 8.83 32.65
N GLY A 134 -22.47 8.70 32.97
CA GLY A 134 -22.00 8.47 34.34
C GLY A 134 -22.34 9.63 35.27
N HIS A 135 -22.20 10.86 34.81
CA HIS A 135 -22.54 12.05 35.58
C HIS A 135 -24.06 12.16 35.86
N LEU A 136 -24.89 11.79 34.89
CA LEU A 136 -26.35 11.78 35.03
C LEU A 136 -26.84 10.70 36.03
N ARG A 137 -26.14 9.56 36.12
CA ARG A 137 -26.42 8.51 37.10
C ARG A 137 -26.09 8.89 38.55
N LEU A 138 -25.16 9.80 38.75
CA LEU A 138 -24.77 10.28 40.09
C LEU A 138 -25.68 11.40 40.60
N LEU A 139 -26.48 11.99 39.73
CA LEU A 139 -27.42 13.08 40.07
C LEU A 139 -28.90 12.61 40.23
N ALA A 140 -29.18 11.32 39.95
CA ALA A 140 -30.46 10.67 40.15
C ALA A 140 -30.46 9.76 41.36
#